data_c38b7c69ef6b277f59b1495b8b43fbf4
#
_entry.id   c38b7c69ef6b277f59b1495b8b43fbf4
#
_cell.length_a   1.000
_cell.length_b   1.000
_cell.length_c   1.000
_cell.angle_alpha   90.00
_cell.angle_beta   90.00
_cell.angle_gamma   90.00
#
_symmetry.space_group_name_H-M   'P 1'
#
loop_
_entity.id
_entity.type
_entity.pdbx_description
1 polymer ?
#
loop_
_entity_poly.entity_id
_entity_poly.type
_entity_poly.pdbx_seq_one_letter_code
_entity_poly.pdbx_strand_id
1 'polypeptide(L)'
;PDHACVVVHTGGTTGSPKGVMLTDNSFNAIAQQFSAYDTLFQKGQKLMNIMPPFIAYGYACGVHLPMVLGLTVVIIPNLDPAKLGSLVLKYKPEIMFGVPAHYQQLAADPKVQKKDLSFIHNYAAGGDAISLGAEKTVNEFLASHNVEYPMAKGYGMTEVASAATVAAGKNNKPGSVGIPMVNTLVSAFEPGTDKELPIGQRGELCISGPATMKGYYNKPDETAMILHKHPDGRVWVHTGDIGYIDEDGFVYLDSRIKRLIIRHDGFKVFPSMIENVVSQHPAVHQCSVVGCADKDHVQGRLPFVYIVLTRSEEHTSELQSQR
;
A
#
# COMPACT_ATOMS: atom_id res chain seq x y z
N PRO A 1 -3.84 24.59 15.52
CA PRO A 1 -3.48 23.21 15.12
C PRO A 1 -4.63 22.47 14.42
N ASP A 2 -5.90 22.87 14.60
CA ASP A 2 -7.07 22.15 14.05
C ASP A 2 -7.63 22.75 12.74
N HIS A 3 -6.99 23.73 12.13
CA HIS A 3 -7.36 24.19 10.80
C HIS A 3 -6.69 23.35 9.73
N ALA A 4 -7.35 23.21 8.57
CA ALA A 4 -6.76 22.51 7.43
C ALA A 4 -5.60 23.33 6.86
N CYS A 5 -4.40 22.78 6.87
CA CYS A 5 -3.22 23.42 6.29
C CYS A 5 -3.01 23.02 4.83
N VAL A 6 -3.50 21.84 4.44
CA VAL A 6 -3.39 21.30 3.08
C VAL A 6 -4.68 20.60 2.69
N VAL A 7 -5.07 20.75 1.43
CA VAL A 7 -6.12 19.95 0.80
C VAL A 7 -5.47 19.08 -0.28
N VAL A 8 -5.52 17.77 -0.07
CA VAL A 8 -4.96 16.78 -0.99
C VAL A 8 -6.10 16.06 -1.71
N HIS A 9 -6.02 15.93 -3.02
CA HIS A 9 -7.02 15.19 -3.76
C HIS A 9 -6.78 13.68 -3.64
N THR A 10 -7.86 12.94 -3.34
CA THR A 10 -7.85 11.48 -3.43
C THR A 10 -8.37 11.03 -4.79
N GLY A 11 -7.70 10.07 -5.40
CA GLY A 11 -8.17 9.39 -6.60
C GLY A 11 -9.29 8.43 -6.25
N GLY A 12 -10.49 8.95 -6.01
CA GLY A 12 -11.66 8.13 -5.68
C GLY A 12 -11.95 7.10 -6.77
N THR A 13 -12.04 5.83 -6.39
CA THR A 13 -12.42 4.72 -7.28
C THR A 13 -13.87 4.79 -7.77
N THR A 14 -14.65 5.80 -7.39
CA THR A 14 -16.12 5.85 -7.56
C THR A 14 -16.71 7.19 -7.96
N GLY A 15 -15.91 8.20 -8.29
CA GLY A 15 -16.46 9.51 -8.64
C GLY A 15 -15.39 10.57 -8.87
N SER A 16 -15.79 11.83 -8.87
CA SER A 16 -14.87 12.96 -8.93
C SER A 16 -13.89 12.94 -7.76
N PRO A 17 -12.63 13.38 -7.96
CA PRO A 17 -11.66 13.52 -6.89
C PRO A 17 -12.21 14.33 -5.71
N LYS A 18 -11.91 13.90 -4.48
CA LYS A 18 -12.34 14.60 -3.26
C LYS A 18 -11.14 15.29 -2.65
N GLY A 19 -11.35 16.52 -2.18
CA GLY A 19 -10.33 17.26 -1.44
C GLY A 19 -10.30 16.83 0.03
N VAL A 20 -9.29 16.09 0.43
CA VAL A 20 -9.07 15.67 1.82
C VAL A 20 -8.41 16.82 2.59
N MET A 21 -9.06 17.30 3.64
CA MET A 21 -8.53 18.37 4.50
C MET A 21 -7.63 17.78 5.59
N LEU A 22 -6.33 18.01 5.47
CA LEU A 22 -5.33 17.59 6.45
C LEU A 22 -4.84 18.79 7.27
N THR A 23 -4.53 18.54 8.52
CA THR A 23 -4.08 19.56 9.48
C THR A 23 -2.57 19.44 9.73
N ASP A 24 -1.99 20.47 10.36
CA ASP A 24 -0.61 20.39 10.85
C ASP A 24 -0.42 19.18 11.78
N ASN A 25 -1.43 18.90 12.63
CA ASN A 25 -1.41 17.73 13.50
C ASN A 25 -1.34 16.41 12.71
N SER A 26 -2.06 16.31 11.59
CA SER A 26 -2.03 15.10 10.75
C SER A 26 -0.63 14.79 10.25
N PHE A 27 0.09 15.79 9.71
CA PHE A 27 1.45 15.59 9.22
C PHE A 27 2.49 15.44 10.33
N ASN A 28 2.37 16.21 11.41
CA ASN A 28 3.26 16.08 12.56
C ASN A 28 3.11 14.72 13.24
N ALA A 29 1.90 14.16 13.29
CA ALA A 29 1.68 12.81 13.80
C ALA A 29 2.45 11.78 12.96
N ILE A 30 2.35 11.83 11.62
CA ILE A 30 3.12 10.95 10.73
C ILE A 30 4.62 11.08 11.00
N ALA A 31 5.14 12.30 11.10
CA ALA A 31 6.57 12.51 11.36
C ALA A 31 7.01 11.96 12.71
N GLN A 32 6.23 12.18 13.77
CA GLN A 32 6.48 11.60 15.11
C GLN A 32 6.42 10.08 15.11
N GLN A 33 5.45 9.51 14.40
CA GLN A 33 5.31 8.06 14.27
C GLN A 33 6.54 7.42 13.60
N PHE A 34 7.02 8.02 12.51
CA PHE A 34 8.24 7.55 11.84
C PHE A 34 9.49 7.78 12.70
N SER A 35 9.55 8.84 13.52
CA SER A 35 10.67 9.07 14.44
C SER A 35 10.83 8.00 15.51
N ALA A 36 9.78 7.22 15.79
CA ALA A 36 9.85 6.08 16.69
C ALA A 36 10.64 4.88 16.11
N TYR A 37 10.95 4.91 14.82
CA TYR A 37 11.82 3.92 14.15
C TYR A 37 13.24 4.47 13.99
N ASP A 38 13.86 4.88 15.11
CA ASP A 38 15.18 5.53 15.18
C ASP A 38 16.31 4.72 14.54
N THR A 39 16.20 3.39 14.52
CA THR A 39 17.15 2.50 13.85
C THR A 39 17.06 2.56 12.32
N LEU A 40 15.93 3.01 11.76
CA LEU A 40 15.68 3.07 10.32
C LEU A 40 15.86 4.45 9.73
N PHE A 41 15.82 5.50 10.56
CA PHE A 41 15.90 6.89 10.13
C PHE A 41 16.90 7.64 11.00
N GLN A 42 18.05 7.97 10.43
CA GLN A 42 19.12 8.72 11.10
C GLN A 42 19.33 10.05 10.41
N LYS A 43 19.55 11.11 11.19
CA LYS A 43 19.87 12.44 10.68
C LYS A 43 21.02 12.40 9.67
N GLY A 44 20.84 13.07 8.53
CA GLY A 44 21.82 13.17 7.47
C GLY A 44 21.74 12.05 6.42
N GLN A 45 21.02 10.93 6.68
CA GLN A 45 20.79 9.91 5.67
C GLN A 45 20.13 10.52 4.41
N LYS A 46 20.48 9.95 3.25
CA LYS A 46 19.91 10.40 1.97
C LYS A 46 18.60 9.68 1.69
N LEU A 47 17.56 10.47 1.53
CA LEU A 47 16.27 10.04 1.02
C LEU A 47 16.17 10.43 -0.45
N MET A 48 15.97 9.46 -1.34
CA MET A 48 15.63 9.75 -2.74
C MET A 48 14.12 9.90 -2.87
N ASN A 49 13.67 11.13 -3.14
CA ASN A 49 12.27 11.45 -3.32
C ASN A 49 11.87 11.29 -4.78
N ILE A 50 11.12 10.23 -5.05
CA ILE A 50 10.57 9.87 -6.37
C ILE A 50 9.04 9.94 -6.41
N MET A 51 8.40 10.15 -5.24
CA MET A 51 6.94 10.20 -5.15
C MET A 51 6.42 11.60 -5.46
N PRO A 52 5.30 11.71 -6.19
CA PRO A 52 4.69 13.01 -6.47
C PRO A 52 4.32 13.77 -5.21
N PRO A 53 4.75 15.03 -5.01
CA PRO A 53 4.49 15.78 -3.77
C PRO A 53 3.03 16.25 -3.63
N PHE A 54 2.20 16.10 -4.65
CA PHE A 54 0.78 16.47 -4.62
C PHE A 54 -0.15 15.35 -4.14
N ILE A 55 0.38 14.18 -3.80
CA ILE A 55 -0.34 13.11 -3.10
C ILE A 55 0.09 13.06 -1.63
N ALA A 56 -0.80 12.65 -0.72
CA ALA A 56 -0.51 12.64 0.72
C ALA A 56 0.75 11.85 1.07
N TYR A 57 0.94 10.66 0.47
CA TYR A 57 2.14 9.85 0.64
C TYR A 57 3.43 10.59 0.24
N GLY A 58 3.42 11.19 -0.96
CA GLY A 58 4.59 11.93 -1.46
C GLY A 58 4.88 13.19 -0.65
N TYR A 59 3.85 13.92 -0.18
CA TYR A 59 4.04 15.09 0.66
C TYR A 59 4.53 14.70 2.07
N ALA A 60 3.81 13.80 2.76
CA ALA A 60 4.15 13.40 4.12
C ALA A 60 5.54 12.76 4.21
N CYS A 61 5.83 11.76 3.36
CA CYS A 61 7.07 10.99 3.43
C CYS A 61 8.22 11.58 2.62
N GLY A 62 7.92 12.31 1.53
CA GLY A 62 8.94 12.86 0.63
C GLY A 62 9.32 14.32 0.89
N VAL A 63 8.48 15.08 1.61
CA VAL A 63 8.70 16.50 1.90
C VAL A 63 8.73 16.77 3.40
N HIS A 64 7.63 16.51 4.11
CA HIS A 64 7.50 16.88 5.53
C HIS A 64 8.41 16.05 6.44
N LEU A 65 8.34 14.73 6.34
CA LEU A 65 9.15 13.80 7.15
C LEU A 65 10.66 14.08 7.08
N PRO A 66 11.28 14.20 5.89
CA PRO A 66 12.72 14.44 5.83
C PRO A 66 13.14 15.77 6.44
N MET A 67 12.30 16.82 6.39
CA MET A 67 12.57 18.09 7.06
C MET A 67 12.56 17.94 8.58
N VAL A 68 11.60 17.18 9.13
CA VAL A 68 11.49 16.94 10.58
C VAL A 68 12.65 16.09 11.09
N LEU A 69 13.02 15.03 10.35
CA LEU A 69 14.10 14.10 10.74
C LEU A 69 15.51 14.60 10.40
N GLY A 70 15.63 15.71 9.67
CA GLY A 70 16.93 16.24 9.23
C GLY A 70 17.63 15.33 8.22
N LEU A 71 16.87 14.74 7.30
CA LEU A 71 17.42 13.91 6.21
C LEU A 71 17.92 14.77 5.06
N THR A 72 18.85 14.24 4.29
CA THR A 72 19.30 14.83 3.02
C THR A 72 18.41 14.35 1.89
N VAL A 73 17.72 15.25 1.18
CA VAL A 73 16.77 14.87 0.12
C VAL A 73 17.39 14.98 -1.25
N VAL A 74 17.37 13.88 -2.00
CA VAL A 74 17.67 13.84 -3.44
C VAL A 74 16.36 13.89 -4.20
N ILE A 75 16.02 15.04 -4.76
CA ILE A 75 14.75 15.25 -5.47
C ILE A 75 14.90 14.79 -6.92
N ILE A 76 13.99 13.91 -7.36
CA ILE A 76 13.87 13.46 -8.74
C ILE A 76 12.51 13.93 -9.28
N PRO A 77 12.41 15.10 -9.89
CA PRO A 77 11.14 15.72 -10.25
C PRO A 77 10.31 14.90 -11.27
N ASN A 78 11.01 14.26 -12.22
CA ASN A 78 10.42 13.44 -13.25
C ASN A 78 11.16 12.11 -13.30
N LEU A 79 10.65 11.12 -12.59
CA LEU A 79 11.22 9.78 -12.62
C LEU A 79 10.92 9.11 -13.96
N ASP A 80 11.97 8.77 -14.68
CA ASP A 80 11.92 7.76 -15.74
C ASP A 80 12.21 6.40 -15.07
N PRO A 81 11.22 5.49 -14.98
CA PRO A 81 11.42 4.20 -14.31
C PRO A 81 12.61 3.41 -14.86
N ALA A 82 12.92 3.51 -16.15
CA ALA A 82 14.06 2.85 -16.78
C ALA A 82 15.42 3.37 -16.30
N LYS A 83 15.45 4.51 -15.62
CA LYS A 83 16.66 5.12 -15.06
C LYS A 83 16.83 4.89 -13.56
N LEU A 84 15.84 4.25 -12.90
CA LEU A 84 15.83 4.10 -11.45
C LEU A 84 17.13 3.45 -10.92
N GLY A 85 17.56 2.32 -11.48
CA GLY A 85 18.80 1.66 -11.07
C GLY A 85 20.04 2.54 -11.23
N SER A 86 20.13 3.31 -12.34
CA SER A 86 21.24 4.26 -12.53
C SER A 86 21.21 5.39 -11.49
N LEU A 87 20.04 5.89 -11.11
CA LEU A 87 19.87 6.91 -10.08
C LEU A 87 20.25 6.39 -8.69
N VAL A 88 19.80 5.17 -8.35
CA VAL A 88 20.16 4.48 -7.10
C VAL A 88 21.68 4.32 -6.99
N LEU A 89 22.35 3.84 -8.04
CA LEU A 89 23.79 3.66 -8.05
C LEU A 89 24.56 4.99 -7.97
N LYS A 90 24.04 6.04 -8.61
CA LYS A 90 24.65 7.38 -8.62
C LYS A 90 24.56 8.07 -7.26
N TYR A 91 23.37 8.10 -6.66
CA TYR A 91 23.12 8.88 -5.45
C TYR A 91 23.29 8.07 -4.17
N LYS A 92 23.24 6.75 -4.25
CA LYS A 92 23.33 5.81 -3.12
C LYS A 92 22.43 6.25 -1.95
N PRO A 93 21.09 6.36 -2.19
CA PRO A 93 20.18 6.75 -1.13
C PRO A 93 20.01 5.58 -0.15
N GLU A 94 20.07 5.89 1.15
CA GLU A 94 19.79 4.92 2.20
C GLU A 94 18.30 4.66 2.35
N ILE A 95 17.47 5.67 1.98
CA ILE A 95 16.02 5.63 2.15
C ILE A 95 15.34 5.94 0.81
N MET A 96 14.29 5.20 0.50
CA MET A 96 13.41 5.51 -0.63
C MET A 96 11.98 5.08 -0.32
N PHE A 97 11.04 5.98 -0.55
CA PHE A 97 9.61 5.69 -0.54
C PHE A 97 9.12 5.56 -1.97
N GLY A 98 8.45 4.45 -2.28
CA GLY A 98 7.99 4.16 -3.62
C GLY A 98 6.74 3.29 -3.64
N VAL A 99 6.34 2.87 -4.85
CA VAL A 99 5.31 1.85 -5.05
C VAL A 99 5.96 0.52 -5.40
N PRO A 100 5.28 -0.63 -5.23
CA PRO A 100 5.87 -1.95 -5.52
C PRO A 100 6.54 -2.06 -6.90
N ALA A 101 5.94 -1.45 -7.93
CA ALA A 101 6.47 -1.45 -9.29
C ALA A 101 7.89 -0.86 -9.40
N HIS A 102 8.24 0.13 -8.58
CA HIS A 102 9.60 0.70 -8.57
C HIS A 102 10.63 -0.33 -8.12
N TYR A 103 10.31 -1.15 -7.12
CA TYR A 103 11.23 -2.16 -6.59
C TYR A 103 11.33 -3.39 -7.49
N GLN A 104 10.23 -3.78 -8.14
CA GLN A 104 10.25 -4.80 -9.19
C GLN A 104 11.11 -4.36 -10.38
N GLN A 105 10.96 -3.11 -10.80
CA GLN A 105 11.81 -2.50 -11.85
C GLN A 105 13.28 -2.48 -11.45
N LEU A 106 13.59 -2.09 -10.20
CA LEU A 106 14.95 -2.09 -9.68
C LEU A 106 15.54 -3.50 -9.69
N ALA A 107 14.78 -4.48 -9.21
CA ALA A 107 15.20 -5.89 -9.19
C ALA A 107 15.42 -6.46 -10.60
N ALA A 108 14.72 -5.97 -11.62
CA ALA A 108 14.87 -6.40 -13.00
C ALA A 108 15.95 -5.60 -13.80
N ASP A 109 16.49 -4.50 -13.24
CA ASP A 109 17.44 -3.64 -13.98
C ASP A 109 18.82 -4.31 -14.11
N PRO A 110 19.31 -4.62 -15.33
CA PRO A 110 20.61 -5.25 -15.54
C PRO A 110 21.79 -4.48 -14.95
N LYS A 111 21.65 -3.16 -14.78
CA LYS A 111 22.72 -2.28 -14.27
C LYS A 111 23.05 -2.54 -12.81
N VAL A 112 22.06 -3.04 -12.03
CA VAL A 112 22.25 -3.27 -10.59
C VAL A 112 22.57 -4.72 -10.24
N GLN A 113 22.40 -5.68 -11.17
CA GLN A 113 22.49 -7.14 -10.92
C GLN A 113 23.80 -7.64 -10.29
N LYS A 114 24.89 -6.90 -10.42
CA LYS A 114 26.19 -7.28 -9.86
C LYS A 114 26.75 -6.17 -8.95
N LYS A 115 25.90 -5.34 -8.40
CA LYS A 115 26.31 -4.20 -7.58
C LYS A 115 26.02 -4.47 -6.11
N ASP A 116 26.92 -3.99 -5.27
CA ASP A 116 26.66 -3.94 -3.84
C ASP A 116 25.66 -2.81 -3.54
N LEU A 117 24.56 -3.16 -2.87
CA LEU A 117 23.50 -2.26 -2.46
C LEU A 117 23.40 -2.16 -0.92
N SER A 118 24.45 -2.54 -0.19
CA SER A 118 24.51 -2.52 1.28
C SER A 118 24.25 -1.15 1.90
N PHE A 119 24.32 -0.07 1.12
CA PHE A 119 23.95 1.27 1.55
C PHE A 119 22.43 1.45 1.75
N ILE A 120 21.61 0.55 1.24
CA ILE A 120 20.15 0.60 1.41
C ILE A 120 19.80 0.20 2.84
N HIS A 121 19.19 1.11 3.58
CA HIS A 121 18.70 0.85 4.93
C HIS A 121 17.19 0.65 4.97
N ASN A 122 16.43 1.45 4.24
CA ASN A 122 14.97 1.40 4.27
C ASN A 122 14.36 1.76 2.92
N TYR A 123 14.02 0.77 2.13
CA TYR A 123 13.23 0.92 0.92
C TYR A 123 11.81 0.44 1.20
N ALA A 124 10.85 1.38 1.16
CA ALA A 124 9.48 1.16 1.58
C ALA A 124 8.49 1.26 0.43
N ALA A 125 7.70 0.23 0.23
CA ALA A 125 6.60 0.18 -0.74
C ALA A 125 5.27 0.52 -0.07
N GLY A 126 4.48 1.36 -0.70
CA GLY A 126 3.13 1.72 -0.28
C GLY A 126 2.28 2.21 -1.44
N GLY A 127 1.00 2.44 -1.20
CA GLY A 127 0.07 3.04 -2.16
C GLY A 127 -0.47 2.09 -3.25
N ASP A 128 0.06 0.87 -3.34
CA ASP A 128 -0.44 -0.18 -4.23
C ASP A 128 -0.22 -1.56 -3.63
N ALA A 129 -0.94 -2.56 -4.14
CA ALA A 129 -0.80 -3.94 -3.72
C ALA A 129 0.45 -4.61 -4.33
N ILE A 130 1.04 -5.53 -3.58
CA ILE A 130 2.10 -6.41 -4.07
C ILE A 130 1.72 -7.87 -3.85
N SER A 131 1.87 -8.72 -4.86
CA SER A 131 1.67 -10.16 -4.69
C SER A 131 2.81 -10.78 -3.88
N LEU A 132 2.53 -11.88 -3.17
CA LEU A 132 3.54 -12.62 -2.40
C LEU A 132 4.74 -13.04 -3.27
N GLY A 133 4.50 -13.44 -4.52
CA GLY A 133 5.56 -13.82 -5.46
C GLY A 133 6.47 -12.63 -5.82
N ALA A 134 5.89 -11.48 -6.10
CA ALA A 134 6.64 -10.26 -6.40
C ALA A 134 7.41 -9.74 -5.17
N GLU A 135 6.79 -9.78 -3.99
CA GLU A 135 7.46 -9.45 -2.73
C GLU A 135 8.68 -10.35 -2.49
N LYS A 136 8.51 -11.66 -2.66
CA LYS A 136 9.59 -12.65 -2.53
C LYS A 136 10.74 -12.33 -3.50
N THR A 137 10.44 -12.10 -4.78
CA THR A 137 11.46 -11.79 -5.80
C THR A 137 12.25 -10.53 -5.44
N VAL A 138 11.58 -9.47 -5.00
CA VAL A 138 12.25 -8.22 -4.59
C VAL A 138 13.14 -8.47 -3.36
N ASN A 139 12.65 -9.21 -2.37
CA ASN A 139 13.40 -9.48 -1.14
C ASN A 139 14.62 -10.38 -1.39
N GLU A 140 14.51 -11.39 -2.25
CA GLU A 140 15.64 -12.24 -2.68
C GLU A 140 16.69 -11.40 -3.42
N PHE A 141 16.25 -10.49 -4.29
CA PHE A 141 17.16 -9.54 -4.95
C PHE A 141 17.89 -8.67 -3.92
N LEU A 142 17.19 -8.02 -2.99
CA LEU A 142 17.80 -7.18 -1.97
C LEU A 142 18.83 -7.96 -1.12
N ALA A 143 18.46 -9.15 -0.65
CA ALA A 143 19.33 -10.02 0.15
C ALA A 143 20.60 -10.45 -0.64
N SER A 144 20.45 -10.79 -1.92
CA SER A 144 21.59 -11.16 -2.77
C SER A 144 22.54 -10.00 -3.09
N HIS A 145 22.13 -8.76 -2.79
CA HIS A 145 22.91 -7.53 -2.99
C HIS A 145 23.35 -6.88 -1.66
N ASN A 146 23.43 -7.67 -0.58
CA ASN A 146 23.90 -7.30 0.77
C ASN A 146 23.01 -6.26 1.50
N VAL A 147 21.74 -6.15 1.15
CA VAL A 147 20.79 -5.33 1.90
C VAL A 147 20.37 -6.08 3.15
N GLU A 148 20.46 -5.43 4.32
CA GLU A 148 20.25 -6.07 5.63
C GLU A 148 18.80 -6.48 5.86
N TYR A 149 17.85 -5.65 5.44
CA TYR A 149 16.42 -5.88 5.70
C TYR A 149 15.64 -6.06 4.41
N PRO A 150 14.54 -6.86 4.46
CA PRO A 150 13.63 -6.95 3.34
C PRO A 150 12.96 -5.58 3.07
N MET A 151 12.40 -5.43 1.88
CA MET A 151 11.62 -4.25 1.51
C MET A 151 10.54 -3.97 2.56
N ALA A 152 10.58 -2.78 3.13
CA ALA A 152 9.52 -2.32 4.04
C ALA A 152 8.21 -2.12 3.28
N LYS A 153 7.09 -2.27 3.98
CA LYS A 153 5.75 -2.10 3.41
C LYS A 153 4.92 -1.23 4.33
N GLY A 154 4.01 -0.47 3.75
CA GLY A 154 3.08 0.36 4.51
C GLY A 154 1.71 0.37 3.87
N TYR A 155 0.69 0.45 4.71
CA TYR A 155 -0.69 0.66 4.32
C TYR A 155 -1.21 1.95 4.93
N GLY A 156 -1.99 2.65 4.15
CA GLY A 156 -2.68 3.87 4.56
C GLY A 156 -3.46 4.47 3.41
N MET A 157 -3.95 5.65 3.64
CA MET A 157 -4.77 6.38 2.66
C MET A 157 -4.63 7.89 2.88
N THR A 158 -5.08 8.68 1.91
CA THR A 158 -5.03 10.14 1.99
C THR A 158 -5.74 10.66 3.24
N GLU A 159 -6.83 10.01 3.65
CA GLU A 159 -7.68 10.37 4.78
C GLU A 159 -7.01 10.18 6.16
N VAL A 160 -5.84 9.51 6.19
CA VAL A 160 -4.97 9.41 7.37
C VAL A 160 -3.57 9.97 7.08
N ALA A 161 -3.49 10.97 6.21
CA ALA A 161 -2.31 11.71 5.80
C ALA A 161 -1.20 10.90 5.12
N SER A 162 -1.11 9.59 5.26
CA SER A 162 -0.19 8.67 4.59
C SER A 162 -0.33 7.26 5.13
N ALA A 163 0.57 6.83 6.02
CA ALA A 163 0.65 5.48 6.56
C ALA A 163 -0.13 5.35 7.89
N ALA A 164 -0.82 4.23 8.04
CA ALA A 164 -1.42 3.78 9.30
C ALA A 164 -0.70 2.56 9.86
N THR A 165 -0.11 1.74 8.98
CA THR A 165 0.70 0.57 9.36
C THR A 165 2.03 0.59 8.64
N VAL A 166 3.06 -0.03 9.25
CA VAL A 166 4.39 -0.20 8.65
C VAL A 166 4.96 -1.56 9.03
N ALA A 167 5.44 -2.29 8.02
CA ALA A 167 6.30 -3.45 8.16
C ALA A 167 7.73 -3.02 7.80
N ALA A 168 8.64 -2.96 8.77
CA ALA A 168 10.00 -2.50 8.53
C ALA A 168 11.01 -3.19 9.44
N GLY A 169 12.26 -3.30 8.97
CA GLY A 169 13.32 -3.96 9.71
C GLY A 169 12.97 -5.40 10.08
N LYS A 170 13.11 -5.75 11.36
CA LYS A 170 12.77 -7.08 11.87
C LYS A 170 11.25 -7.33 12.01
N ASN A 171 10.45 -6.24 12.07
CA ASN A 171 8.99 -6.30 12.14
C ASN A 171 8.39 -6.33 10.73
N ASN A 172 8.76 -7.32 9.95
CA ASN A 172 8.31 -7.47 8.57
C ASN A 172 7.90 -8.92 8.31
N LYS A 173 6.60 -9.15 8.14
CA LYS A 173 6.01 -10.47 7.92
C LYS A 173 5.52 -10.55 6.47
N PRO A 174 5.89 -11.59 5.70
CA PRO A 174 5.47 -11.72 4.31
C PRO A 174 3.96 -11.63 4.14
N GLY A 175 3.51 -10.89 3.11
CA GLY A 175 2.10 -10.70 2.79
C GLY A 175 1.36 -9.72 3.70
N SER A 176 1.92 -9.34 4.87
CA SER A 176 1.31 -8.31 5.71
C SER A 176 1.69 -6.91 5.22
N VAL A 177 0.90 -5.92 5.62
CA VAL A 177 1.22 -4.50 5.45
C VAL A 177 1.77 -3.88 6.74
N GLY A 178 2.20 -4.73 7.68
CA GLY A 178 2.84 -4.35 8.93
C GLY A 178 1.90 -4.25 10.12
N ILE A 179 2.40 -3.63 11.17
CA ILE A 179 1.67 -3.37 12.41
C ILE A 179 1.24 -1.90 12.45
N PRO A 180 0.19 -1.56 13.21
CA PRO A 180 -0.23 -0.17 13.40
C PRO A 180 0.92 0.70 13.91
N MET A 181 1.02 1.91 13.39
CA MET A 181 2.00 2.90 13.84
C MET A 181 1.66 3.38 15.26
N VAL A 182 2.65 3.95 15.95
CA VAL A 182 2.46 4.48 17.31
C VAL A 182 1.25 5.42 17.37
N ASN A 183 0.41 5.25 18.40
CA ASN A 183 -0.84 5.99 18.59
C ASN A 183 -1.88 5.82 17.48
N THR A 184 -1.73 4.81 16.62
CA THR A 184 -2.73 4.44 15.62
C THR A 184 -3.34 3.09 15.99
N LEU A 185 -4.65 2.97 15.86
CA LEU A 185 -5.37 1.72 15.99
C LEU A 185 -5.86 1.31 14.61
N VAL A 186 -5.76 0.02 14.34
CA VAL A 186 -6.39 -0.63 13.19
C VAL A 186 -7.16 -1.83 13.72
N SER A 187 -8.44 -1.89 13.40
CA SER A 187 -9.30 -3.03 13.77
C SER A 187 -10.20 -3.43 12.62
N ALA A 188 -10.64 -4.68 12.63
CA ALA A 188 -11.60 -5.20 11.66
C ALA A 188 -13.01 -5.07 12.21
N PHE A 189 -13.92 -4.51 11.43
CA PHE A 189 -15.33 -4.33 11.79
C PHE A 189 -16.23 -5.11 10.82
N GLU A 190 -17.40 -5.50 11.28
CA GLU A 190 -18.42 -6.04 10.41
C GLU A 190 -18.83 -4.97 9.38
N PRO A 191 -18.70 -5.22 8.06
CA PRO A 191 -18.90 -4.19 7.05
C PRO A 191 -20.25 -3.49 7.16
N GLY A 192 -20.21 -2.15 7.17
CA GLY A 192 -21.41 -1.30 7.30
C GLY A 192 -21.93 -1.17 8.73
N THR A 193 -21.19 -1.60 9.74
CA THR A 193 -21.56 -1.50 11.16
C THR A 193 -20.37 -1.00 12.00
N ASP A 194 -20.64 -0.62 13.25
CA ASP A 194 -19.62 -0.25 14.24
C ASP A 194 -19.25 -1.45 15.14
N LYS A 195 -19.59 -2.68 14.74
CA LYS A 195 -19.28 -3.89 15.51
C LYS A 195 -17.89 -4.39 15.19
N GLU A 196 -16.99 -4.27 16.14
CA GLU A 196 -15.63 -4.80 16.06
C GLU A 196 -15.63 -6.34 16.04
N LEU A 197 -14.79 -6.90 15.20
CA LEU A 197 -14.62 -8.35 15.06
C LEU A 197 -13.39 -8.82 15.85
N PRO A 198 -13.41 -10.08 16.34
CA PRO A 198 -12.24 -10.69 16.95
C PRO A 198 -11.02 -10.75 16.02
N ILE A 199 -9.83 -10.78 16.63
CA ILE A 199 -8.55 -11.00 15.92
C ILE A 199 -8.65 -12.26 15.06
N GLY A 200 -8.10 -12.20 13.85
CA GLY A 200 -8.13 -13.26 12.84
C GLY A 200 -9.41 -13.29 11.99
N GLN A 201 -10.48 -12.59 12.39
CA GLN A 201 -11.69 -12.49 11.57
C GLN A 201 -11.57 -11.39 10.51
N ARG A 202 -12.07 -11.70 9.33
CA ARG A 202 -12.09 -10.77 8.18
C ARG A 202 -13.24 -9.80 8.29
N GLY A 203 -12.93 -8.52 8.17
CA GLY A 203 -13.88 -7.43 8.20
C GLY A 203 -13.39 -6.20 7.46
N GLU A 204 -14.16 -5.12 7.51
CA GLU A 204 -13.68 -3.82 7.06
C GLU A 204 -12.60 -3.32 8.03
N LEU A 205 -11.42 -3.01 7.49
CA LEU A 205 -10.36 -2.40 8.28
C LEU A 205 -10.71 -0.94 8.52
N CYS A 206 -10.82 -0.56 9.80
CA CYS A 206 -11.02 0.82 10.20
C CYS A 206 -9.77 1.33 10.92
N ILE A 207 -9.49 2.61 10.76
CA ILE A 207 -8.29 3.27 11.29
C ILE A 207 -8.73 4.40 12.23
N SER A 208 -8.12 4.46 13.41
CA SER A 208 -8.28 5.59 14.33
C SER A 208 -6.91 6.06 14.79
N GLY A 209 -6.64 7.36 14.68
CA GLY A 209 -5.34 7.90 15.09
C GLY A 209 -5.21 9.39 14.84
N PRO A 210 -4.09 9.98 15.29
CA PRO A 210 -3.88 11.43 15.27
C PRO A 210 -3.67 12.00 13.86
N ALA A 211 -3.39 11.13 12.87
CA ALA A 211 -3.19 11.54 11.48
C ALA A 211 -4.50 11.65 10.68
N THR A 212 -5.66 11.32 11.32
CA THR A 212 -6.97 11.37 10.68
C THR A 212 -7.30 12.76 10.14
N MET A 213 -7.86 12.81 8.93
CA MET A 213 -8.31 14.02 8.28
C MET A 213 -9.41 14.75 9.06
N LYS A 214 -9.57 16.03 8.79
CA LYS A 214 -10.71 16.83 9.30
C LYS A 214 -12.01 16.48 8.57
N GLY A 215 -11.95 16.04 7.34
CA GLY A 215 -13.06 15.70 6.46
C GLY A 215 -12.77 16.06 5.01
N TYR A 216 -13.74 15.85 4.16
CA TYR A 216 -13.68 16.28 2.76
C TYR A 216 -14.12 17.73 2.59
N TYR A 217 -13.39 18.51 1.82
CA TYR A 217 -13.68 19.90 1.54
C TYR A 217 -15.05 20.07 0.87
N ASN A 218 -15.94 20.84 1.50
CA ASN A 218 -17.32 21.09 1.05
C ASN A 218 -18.16 19.83 0.77
N LYS A 219 -17.86 18.70 1.46
CA LYS A 219 -18.57 17.43 1.28
C LYS A 219 -18.87 16.77 2.63
N PRO A 220 -19.76 17.38 3.46
CA PRO A 220 -20.07 16.86 4.79
C PRO A 220 -20.71 15.46 4.76
N ASP A 221 -21.61 15.20 3.82
CA ASP A 221 -22.29 13.91 3.70
C ASP A 221 -21.29 12.78 3.37
N GLU A 222 -20.37 13.04 2.41
CA GLU A 222 -19.33 12.08 2.07
C GLU A 222 -18.31 11.90 3.21
N THR A 223 -18.09 12.92 4.01
CA THR A 223 -17.29 12.84 5.24
C THR A 223 -17.95 11.92 6.26
N ALA A 224 -19.25 12.10 6.50
CA ALA A 224 -20.01 11.27 7.42
C ALA A 224 -20.11 9.79 7.01
N MET A 225 -19.93 9.49 5.70
CA MET A 225 -19.90 8.11 5.21
C MET A 225 -18.65 7.33 5.60
N ILE A 226 -17.55 8.00 5.97
CA ILE A 226 -16.29 7.33 6.27
C ILE A 226 -15.70 7.70 7.63
N LEU A 227 -16.07 8.84 8.23
CA LEU A 227 -15.67 9.21 9.58
C LEU A 227 -16.82 8.93 10.53
N HIS A 228 -16.70 7.84 11.28
CA HIS A 228 -17.71 7.45 12.26
C HIS A 228 -17.19 7.61 13.68
N LYS A 229 -18.01 8.19 14.55
CA LYS A 229 -17.74 8.17 15.99
C LYS A 229 -18.35 6.91 16.58
N HIS A 230 -17.51 5.98 16.98
CA HIS A 230 -17.93 4.70 17.53
C HIS A 230 -18.31 4.81 19.02
N PRO A 231 -18.94 3.76 19.60
CA PRO A 231 -19.32 3.71 21.01
C PRO A 231 -18.14 3.84 21.97
N ASP A 232 -16.92 3.51 21.56
CA ASP A 232 -15.68 3.70 22.31
C ASP A 232 -15.25 5.17 22.45
N GLY A 233 -16.01 6.09 21.83
CA GLY A 233 -15.78 7.54 21.84
C GLY A 233 -14.74 8.01 20.80
N ARG A 234 -14.07 7.11 20.09
CA ARG A 234 -13.08 7.42 19.06
C ARG A 234 -13.75 7.69 17.71
N VAL A 235 -13.04 8.48 16.89
CA VAL A 235 -13.39 8.62 15.46
C VAL A 235 -12.60 7.61 14.66
N TRP A 236 -13.31 6.79 13.89
CA TRP A 236 -12.75 5.78 13.01
C TRP A 236 -12.96 6.16 11.55
N VAL A 237 -11.95 5.93 10.75
CA VAL A 237 -12.00 6.01 9.29
C VAL A 237 -12.39 4.65 8.75
N HIS A 238 -13.56 4.52 8.16
CA HIS A 238 -14.00 3.34 7.42
C HIS A 238 -13.34 3.32 6.05
N THR A 239 -12.36 2.45 5.87
CA THR A 239 -11.46 2.51 4.71
C THR A 239 -12.06 1.94 3.43
N GLY A 240 -13.08 1.11 3.56
CA GLY A 240 -13.61 0.30 2.47
C GLY A 240 -12.68 -0.84 2.05
N ASP A 241 -11.60 -1.10 2.81
CA ASP A 241 -10.71 -2.23 2.60
C ASP A 241 -11.09 -3.39 3.52
N ILE A 242 -11.14 -4.59 2.97
CA ILE A 242 -11.35 -5.83 3.72
C ILE A 242 -10.00 -6.44 4.05
N GLY A 243 -9.86 -6.90 5.28
CA GLY A 243 -8.68 -7.55 5.77
C GLY A 243 -8.88 -8.14 7.15
N TYR A 244 -7.78 -8.50 7.79
CA TYR A 244 -7.76 -9.01 9.16
C TYR A 244 -6.46 -8.64 9.86
N ILE A 245 -6.45 -8.77 11.18
CA ILE A 245 -5.26 -8.63 12.02
C ILE A 245 -4.96 -10.02 12.59
N ASP A 246 -3.69 -10.46 12.53
CA ASP A 246 -3.30 -11.72 13.16
C ASP A 246 -2.97 -11.57 14.66
N GLU A 247 -2.70 -12.69 15.34
CA GLU A 247 -2.40 -12.72 16.77
C GLU A 247 -1.14 -11.94 17.17
N ASP A 248 -0.21 -11.73 16.22
CA ASP A 248 1.01 -10.94 16.41
C ASP A 248 0.78 -9.44 16.13
N GLY A 249 -0.45 -9.05 15.74
CA GLY A 249 -0.83 -7.67 15.43
C GLY A 249 -0.51 -7.22 13.99
N PHE A 250 -0.10 -8.12 13.11
CA PHE A 250 0.13 -7.80 11.71
C PHE A 250 -1.19 -7.70 10.94
N VAL A 251 -1.29 -6.66 10.13
CA VAL A 251 -2.45 -6.36 9.29
C VAL A 251 -2.28 -6.96 7.90
N TYR A 252 -3.32 -7.62 7.43
CA TYR A 252 -3.38 -8.21 6.09
C TYR A 252 -4.54 -7.61 5.31
N LEU A 253 -4.28 -7.25 4.05
CA LEU A 253 -5.30 -6.75 3.12
C LEU A 253 -5.74 -7.85 2.18
N ASP A 254 -7.05 -8.06 2.09
CA ASP A 254 -7.62 -9.05 1.17
C ASP A 254 -8.18 -8.38 -0.10
N SER A 255 -9.05 -7.37 0.03
CA SER A 255 -9.68 -6.71 -1.12
C SER A 255 -10.35 -5.39 -0.73
N ARG A 256 -10.86 -4.67 -1.73
CA ARG A 256 -11.84 -3.59 -1.50
C ARG A 256 -13.24 -4.16 -1.32
N ILE A 257 -14.06 -3.58 -0.44
CA ILE A 257 -15.49 -3.94 -0.27
C ILE A 257 -16.20 -3.95 -1.63
N LYS A 258 -15.93 -2.98 -2.49
CA LYS A 258 -16.52 -2.85 -3.83
C LYS A 258 -16.14 -3.96 -4.80
N ARG A 259 -15.03 -4.66 -4.55
CA ARG A 259 -14.59 -5.82 -5.33
C ARG A 259 -15.11 -7.14 -4.78
N LEU A 260 -15.72 -7.14 -3.59
CA LEU A 260 -16.27 -8.33 -2.96
C LEU A 260 -17.32 -8.97 -3.87
N ILE A 261 -17.14 -10.25 -4.13
CA ILE A 261 -18.06 -11.02 -4.95
C ILE A 261 -18.98 -11.80 -3.98
N ILE A 262 -20.26 -11.50 -4.03
CA ILE A 262 -21.27 -12.21 -3.21
C ILE A 262 -21.97 -13.19 -4.13
N ARG A 263 -21.88 -14.48 -3.79
CA ARG A 263 -22.58 -15.56 -4.49
C ARG A 263 -24.06 -15.58 -4.11
N HIS A 264 -24.86 -16.32 -4.90
CA HIS A 264 -26.31 -16.46 -4.66
C HIS A 264 -26.66 -17.06 -3.28
N ASP A 265 -25.74 -17.88 -2.72
CA ASP A 265 -25.88 -18.50 -1.39
C ASP A 265 -25.35 -17.58 -0.24
N GLY A 266 -25.03 -16.31 -0.55
CA GLY A 266 -24.48 -15.35 0.40
C GLY A 266 -22.99 -15.53 0.71
N PHE A 267 -22.33 -16.53 0.11
CA PHE A 267 -20.89 -16.74 0.33
C PHE A 267 -20.08 -15.58 -0.25
N LYS A 268 -19.16 -15.04 0.57
CA LYS A 268 -18.30 -13.92 0.22
C LYS A 268 -16.99 -14.43 -0.38
N VAL A 269 -16.75 -14.13 -1.65
CA VAL A 269 -15.50 -14.46 -2.35
C VAL A 269 -14.62 -13.20 -2.44
N PHE A 270 -13.40 -13.32 -1.95
CA PHE A 270 -12.40 -12.25 -2.00
C PHE A 270 -11.51 -12.46 -3.24
N PRO A 271 -11.57 -11.56 -4.25
CA PRO A 271 -10.83 -11.69 -5.50
C PRO A 271 -9.34 -11.92 -5.32
N SER A 272 -8.71 -11.20 -4.41
CA SER A 272 -7.28 -11.29 -4.14
C SER A 272 -6.83 -12.66 -3.63
N MET A 273 -7.68 -13.40 -2.89
CA MET A 273 -7.33 -14.76 -2.47
C MET A 273 -7.13 -15.69 -3.66
N ILE A 274 -8.00 -15.55 -4.68
CA ILE A 274 -7.88 -16.32 -5.93
C ILE A 274 -6.67 -15.80 -6.73
N GLU A 275 -6.54 -14.47 -6.86
CA GLU A 275 -5.42 -13.81 -7.56
C GLU A 275 -4.07 -14.26 -6.98
N ASN A 276 -3.95 -14.33 -5.65
CA ASN A 276 -2.73 -14.78 -4.97
C ASN A 276 -2.37 -16.24 -5.27
N VAL A 277 -3.35 -17.12 -5.38
CA VAL A 277 -3.12 -18.53 -5.73
C VAL A 277 -2.73 -18.67 -7.21
N VAL A 278 -3.51 -18.03 -8.10
CA VAL A 278 -3.29 -18.09 -9.55
C VAL A 278 -1.93 -17.48 -9.95
N SER A 279 -1.55 -16.36 -9.32
CA SER A 279 -0.27 -15.68 -9.61
C SER A 279 0.98 -16.46 -9.21
N GLN A 280 0.86 -17.53 -8.41
CA GLN A 280 1.98 -18.39 -8.06
C GLN A 280 2.37 -19.35 -9.21
N HIS A 281 1.50 -19.51 -10.20
CA HIS A 281 1.81 -20.39 -11.33
C HIS A 281 2.84 -19.73 -12.26
N PRO A 282 3.95 -20.43 -12.63
CA PRO A 282 5.06 -19.83 -13.38
C PRO A 282 4.69 -19.33 -14.78
N ALA A 283 3.63 -19.85 -15.37
CA ALA A 283 3.12 -19.39 -16.66
C ALA A 283 2.22 -18.15 -16.56
N VAL A 284 1.90 -17.66 -15.35
CA VAL A 284 1.04 -16.49 -15.15
C VAL A 284 1.90 -15.26 -14.93
N HIS A 285 1.80 -14.31 -15.86
CA HIS A 285 2.44 -13.00 -15.72
C HIS A 285 1.59 -12.06 -14.86
N GLN A 286 0.28 -12.06 -15.09
CA GLN A 286 -0.68 -11.23 -14.35
C GLN A 286 -2.05 -11.89 -14.36
N CYS A 287 -2.83 -11.70 -13.30
CA CYS A 287 -4.23 -12.11 -13.26
C CYS A 287 -5.12 -11.08 -12.56
N SER A 288 -6.40 -11.10 -12.87
CA SER A 288 -7.42 -10.29 -12.19
C SER A 288 -8.71 -11.06 -12.09
N VAL A 289 -9.35 -11.03 -10.92
CA VAL A 289 -10.63 -11.69 -10.63
C VAL A 289 -11.75 -10.66 -10.55
N VAL A 290 -12.83 -10.90 -11.28
CA VAL A 290 -14.01 -10.06 -11.30
C VAL A 290 -15.28 -10.87 -11.04
N GLY A 291 -16.31 -10.22 -10.53
CA GLY A 291 -17.63 -10.84 -10.36
C GLY A 291 -18.43 -10.79 -11.66
N CYS A 292 -18.73 -11.94 -12.23
CA CYS A 292 -19.64 -12.07 -13.37
C CYS A 292 -21.04 -12.49 -12.90
N ALA A 293 -22.07 -12.13 -13.68
CA ALA A 293 -23.43 -12.59 -13.40
C ALA A 293 -23.49 -14.12 -13.39
N ASP A 294 -24.19 -14.67 -12.41
CA ASP A 294 -24.51 -16.08 -12.36
C ASP A 294 -25.64 -16.37 -13.35
N LYS A 295 -25.41 -17.29 -14.29
CA LYS A 295 -26.39 -17.65 -15.33
C LYS A 295 -27.54 -18.48 -14.76
N ASP A 296 -27.30 -19.19 -13.67
CA ASP A 296 -28.24 -20.11 -13.06
C ASP A 296 -29.06 -19.47 -11.93
N HIS A 297 -28.60 -18.28 -11.44
CA HIS A 297 -29.24 -17.57 -10.34
C HIS A 297 -29.30 -16.05 -10.62
N VAL A 298 -30.50 -15.49 -10.54
CA VAL A 298 -30.73 -14.04 -10.79
C VAL A 298 -30.04 -13.16 -9.76
N GLN A 299 -29.83 -13.67 -8.55
CA GLN A 299 -29.12 -12.95 -7.48
C GLN A 299 -27.74 -13.60 -7.25
N GLY A 300 -26.72 -12.78 -7.19
CA GLY A 300 -25.37 -13.26 -6.93
C GLY A 300 -24.43 -13.13 -8.14
N ARG A 301 -23.15 -13.32 -7.85
CA ARG A 301 -22.08 -13.28 -8.86
C ARG A 301 -21.13 -14.45 -8.67
N LEU A 302 -20.54 -14.91 -9.77
CA LEU A 302 -19.49 -15.93 -9.76
C LEU A 302 -18.12 -15.27 -10.05
N PRO A 303 -17.04 -15.77 -9.42
CA PRO A 303 -15.71 -15.28 -9.73
C PRO A 303 -15.27 -15.72 -11.14
N PHE A 304 -14.77 -14.78 -11.91
CA PHE A 304 -14.19 -15.01 -13.22
C PHE A 304 -12.77 -14.47 -13.24
N VAL A 305 -11.80 -15.26 -13.71
CA VAL A 305 -10.38 -14.93 -13.68
C VAL A 305 -9.91 -14.59 -15.09
N TYR A 306 -9.36 -13.38 -15.26
CA TYR A 306 -8.58 -13.01 -16.44
C TYR A 306 -7.11 -13.31 -16.15
N ILE A 307 -6.43 -13.97 -17.10
CA ILE A 307 -5.03 -14.35 -16.96
C ILE A 307 -4.24 -13.84 -18.15
N VAL A 308 -3.10 -13.19 -17.87
CA VAL A 308 -2.08 -12.85 -18.84
C VAL A 308 -0.94 -13.84 -18.64
N LEU A 309 -0.60 -14.58 -19.68
CA LEU A 309 0.49 -15.55 -19.62
C LEU A 309 1.86 -14.88 -19.80
N THR A 310 2.90 -15.45 -19.20
CA THR A 310 4.29 -15.16 -19.54
C THR A 310 4.52 -15.56 -21.00
N ARG A 311 5.15 -14.69 -21.79
CA ARG A 311 5.53 -15.04 -23.17
C ARG A 311 6.62 -16.11 -23.11
N SER A 312 6.29 -17.35 -23.44
CA SER A 312 7.29 -18.35 -23.82
C SER A 312 7.63 -18.14 -25.31
N GLU A 313 8.88 -18.34 -25.69
CA GLU A 313 9.31 -18.24 -27.09
C GLU A 313 8.56 -19.23 -28.02
N GLU A 314 8.00 -20.31 -27.47
CA GLU A 314 7.22 -21.32 -28.20
C GLU A 314 5.83 -20.81 -28.66
N HIS A 315 5.19 -19.89 -27.94
CA HIS A 315 3.86 -19.37 -28.34
C HIS A 315 3.90 -18.28 -29.44
N THR A 316 5.07 -17.75 -29.75
CA THR A 316 5.22 -16.78 -30.87
C THR A 316 5.12 -17.45 -32.25
N SER A 317 5.39 -18.75 -32.38
CA SER A 317 5.33 -19.47 -33.64
C SER A 317 3.90 -19.91 -34.04
N GLU A 318 3.03 -20.20 -33.09
CA GLU A 318 1.65 -20.64 -33.38
C GLU A 318 0.71 -19.51 -33.81
N LEU A 319 0.89 -18.31 -33.28
CA LEU A 319 0.08 -17.12 -33.67
C LEU A 319 0.46 -16.54 -35.03
N GLN A 320 1.63 -16.85 -35.55
CA GLN A 320 2.04 -16.45 -36.93
C GLN A 320 1.53 -17.39 -38.00
N SER A 321 1.12 -18.60 -37.66
CA SER A 321 0.57 -19.58 -38.61
C SER A 321 -0.94 -19.49 -38.85
N GLN A 322 -1.64 -18.61 -38.12
CA GLN A 322 -3.10 -18.40 -38.23
C GLN A 322 -3.48 -17.06 -38.83
N ARG A 323 -2.56 -16.38 -39.55
CA ARG A 323 -2.87 -15.18 -40.34
C ARG A 323 -2.88 -15.48 -41.82
#